data_62cd85f8b2b7e69547fbb24412d290a3
#
_entry.id   62cd85f8b2b7e69547fbb24412d290a3
#
_cell.length_a   1.000
_cell.length_b   1.000
_cell.length_c   1.000
_cell.angle_alpha   90.00
_cell.angle_beta   90.00
_cell.angle_gamma   90.00
#
_symmetry.space_group_name_H-M   'P 1'
#
loop_
_entity.id
_entity.type
_entity.pdbx_description
1 polymer ?
#
loop_
_entity_poly.entity_id
_entity_poly.type
_entity_poly.pdbx_seq_one_letter_code
_entity_poly.pdbx_strand_id
1 'polypeptide(L)'
;VVGTMHAWHAVSRGHEVVQIERESEARGASLRNFGQIWVSGRAGGEELETALRARELWESIAERVPDLGFRACGSLTPLRTDRETAVAEAAVARPDAAARGYKLLTAAEARAINPALRGDFRAALWCERDAAVEPRTAQLALKRELLASGRYTYLGGREVREVVGAASVRDDHGDVHTGDAVVLATGAWLGGLVRELAGPDLPVRRVRLQMMQTDALGEKLTTSVADADSFRYYPAYRGEALDALNAGQPQAPTAAEHRMQLLMVQRRDGGLTIGDTHEYEHPFAFDTVEEPYEHLTAVVESFLGRPLPRIRHRWAGVYAQCTDTGRVVHRQQVRDGVWLVTGPGGRGMTCSPAIAETTANELGW
;
A
#
# COMPACT_ATOMS: atom_id res chain seq x y z
N VAL A 1 6.36 -3.05 -7.30
CA VAL A 1 7.12 -2.72 -6.06
C VAL A 1 7.70 -3.98 -5.41
N VAL A 2 6.92 -5.06 -5.26
CA VAL A 2 7.41 -6.30 -4.61
C VAL A 2 8.63 -6.85 -5.36
N GLY A 3 8.55 -7.06 -6.67
CA GLY A 3 9.69 -7.53 -7.48
C GLY A 3 10.88 -6.58 -7.44
N THR A 4 10.64 -5.26 -7.52
CA THR A 4 11.70 -4.24 -7.43
C THR A 4 12.42 -4.29 -6.07
N MET A 5 11.71 -4.55 -4.97
CA MET A 5 12.34 -4.69 -3.65
C MET A 5 13.14 -5.99 -3.51
N HIS A 6 12.72 -7.09 -4.16
CA HIS A 6 13.55 -8.29 -4.26
C HIS A 6 14.85 -8.01 -5.02
N ALA A 7 14.76 -7.31 -6.17
CA ALA A 7 15.94 -6.88 -6.90
C ALA A 7 16.84 -5.97 -6.04
N TRP A 8 16.26 -5.04 -5.29
CA TRP A 8 16.99 -4.16 -4.37
C TRP A 8 17.81 -4.93 -3.34
N HIS A 9 17.18 -5.90 -2.65
CA HIS A 9 17.88 -6.70 -1.63
C HIS A 9 18.96 -7.59 -2.25
N ALA A 10 18.69 -8.25 -3.37
CA ALA A 10 19.66 -9.07 -4.06
C ALA A 10 20.88 -8.25 -4.51
N VAL A 11 20.67 -7.12 -5.20
CA VAL A 11 21.76 -6.22 -5.62
C VAL A 11 22.54 -5.67 -4.44
N SER A 12 21.85 -5.26 -3.37
CA SER A 12 22.51 -4.73 -2.16
C SER A 12 23.37 -5.77 -1.44
N ARG A 13 23.12 -7.05 -1.67
CA ARG A 13 23.90 -8.19 -1.14
C ARG A 13 24.95 -8.72 -2.13
N GLY A 14 25.13 -8.03 -3.27
CA GLY A 14 26.19 -8.32 -4.23
C GLY A 14 25.79 -9.27 -5.37
N HIS A 15 24.52 -9.70 -5.45
CA HIS A 15 24.04 -10.57 -6.53
C HIS A 15 23.82 -9.78 -7.84
N GLU A 16 23.92 -10.46 -8.96
CA GLU A 16 23.47 -9.99 -10.26
C GLU A 16 21.99 -10.31 -10.44
N VAL A 17 21.21 -9.37 -10.97
CA VAL A 17 19.77 -9.49 -11.10
C VAL A 17 19.30 -9.16 -12.51
N VAL A 18 18.47 -10.01 -13.09
CA VAL A 18 17.69 -9.72 -14.29
C VAL A 18 16.24 -9.59 -13.86
N GLN A 19 15.67 -8.39 -13.99
CA GLN A 19 14.24 -8.18 -13.76
C GLN A 19 13.50 -8.12 -15.09
N ILE A 20 12.56 -9.03 -15.27
CA ILE A 20 11.69 -9.10 -16.45
C ILE A 20 10.34 -8.51 -16.07
N GLU A 21 9.87 -7.54 -16.82
CA GLU A 21 8.58 -6.87 -16.60
C GLU A 21 7.74 -6.91 -17.88
N ARG A 22 6.54 -7.44 -17.80
CA ARG A 22 5.62 -7.57 -18.94
C ARG A 22 5.30 -6.25 -19.63
N GLU A 23 5.08 -5.21 -18.84
CA GLU A 23 4.90 -3.86 -19.35
C GLU A 23 6.25 -3.19 -19.58
N SER A 24 6.31 -2.15 -20.39
CA SER A 24 7.54 -1.35 -20.54
C SER A 24 8.06 -0.80 -19.21
N GLU A 25 7.14 -0.53 -18.30
CA GLU A 25 7.35 -0.06 -16.93
C GLU A 25 6.23 -0.58 -16.02
N ALA A 26 6.43 -0.53 -14.69
CA ALA A 26 5.38 -0.87 -13.75
C ALA A 26 4.09 -0.08 -14.02
N ARG A 27 2.94 -0.75 -14.11
CA ARG A 27 1.62 -0.15 -14.43
C ARG A 27 0.52 -0.54 -13.44
N GLY A 28 0.70 -1.63 -12.70
CA GLY A 28 -0.29 -2.19 -11.80
C GLY A 28 -0.40 -1.43 -10.47
N ALA A 29 -0.72 -2.16 -9.41
CA ALA A 29 -0.90 -1.64 -8.05
C ALA A 29 0.29 -0.81 -7.54
N SER A 30 1.51 -1.08 -8.04
CA SER A 30 2.73 -0.34 -7.65
C SER A 30 2.65 1.18 -7.90
N LEU A 31 1.84 1.61 -8.89
CA LEU A 31 1.66 3.03 -9.24
C LEU A 31 0.27 3.56 -8.90
N ARG A 32 -0.71 2.66 -8.66
CA ARG A 32 -2.13 3.00 -8.48
C ARG A 32 -2.54 2.93 -7.01
N ASN A 33 -1.70 3.48 -6.13
CA ASN A 33 -1.88 3.49 -4.68
C ASN A 33 -1.57 4.87 -4.08
N PHE A 34 -1.78 5.03 -2.78
CA PHE A 34 -1.54 6.29 -2.07
C PHE A 34 -0.07 6.64 -1.87
N GLY A 35 0.84 5.68 -2.03
CA GLY A 35 2.23 5.86 -1.59
C GLY A 35 2.39 5.90 -0.07
N GLN A 36 1.39 5.48 0.68
CA GLN A 36 1.48 5.45 2.15
C GLN A 36 2.34 4.28 2.62
N ILE A 37 3.19 4.58 3.58
CA ILE A 37 3.86 3.62 4.45
C ILE A 37 3.05 3.60 5.73
N TRP A 38 2.05 2.70 5.77
CA TRP A 38 0.97 2.71 6.73
C TRP A 38 1.22 1.70 7.84
N VAL A 39 1.69 2.16 9.00
CA VAL A 39 1.97 1.35 10.19
C VAL A 39 0.73 1.30 11.10
N SER A 40 0.01 2.41 11.20
CA SER A 40 -1.10 2.61 12.13
C SER A 40 -2.18 1.53 12.03
N GLY A 41 -2.59 1.15 10.84
CA GLY A 41 -3.71 0.20 10.65
C GLY A 41 -3.32 -1.28 10.77
N ARG A 42 -2.06 -1.65 11.03
CA ARG A 42 -1.60 -3.04 10.98
C ARG A 42 -2.01 -3.84 12.21
N ALA A 43 -2.35 -5.12 12.03
CA ALA A 43 -2.57 -6.02 13.16
C ALA A 43 -1.31 -6.13 14.04
N GLY A 44 -1.48 -6.36 15.33
CA GLY A 44 -0.34 -6.65 16.22
C GLY A 44 0.38 -7.95 15.83
N GLY A 45 1.63 -8.14 16.32
CA GLY A 45 2.48 -9.28 15.96
C GLY A 45 3.14 -9.12 14.61
N GLU A 46 3.24 -10.19 13.83
CA GLU A 46 4.01 -10.28 12.58
C GLU A 46 3.70 -9.14 11.56
N GLU A 47 2.43 -8.78 11.43
CA GLU A 47 2.05 -7.71 10.48
C GLU A 47 2.62 -6.36 10.90
N LEU A 48 2.55 -6.02 12.19
CA LEU A 48 3.12 -4.79 12.73
C LEU A 48 4.64 -4.80 12.66
N GLU A 49 5.27 -5.89 13.05
CA GLU A 49 6.73 -6.06 13.01
C GLU A 49 7.25 -5.89 11.57
N THR A 50 6.58 -6.53 10.60
CA THR A 50 6.89 -6.37 9.18
C THR A 50 6.73 -4.93 8.72
N ALA A 51 5.67 -4.24 9.16
CA ALA A 51 5.43 -2.85 8.76
C ALA A 51 6.45 -1.88 9.38
N LEU A 52 6.81 -2.07 10.64
CA LEU A 52 7.84 -1.27 11.32
C LEU A 52 9.21 -1.49 10.66
N ARG A 53 9.59 -2.76 10.40
CA ARG A 53 10.83 -3.06 9.68
C ARG A 53 10.85 -2.45 8.29
N ALA A 54 9.74 -2.56 7.56
CA ALA A 54 9.62 -1.96 6.24
C ALA A 54 9.72 -0.43 6.27
N ARG A 55 9.18 0.21 7.32
CA ARG A 55 9.29 1.67 7.52
C ARG A 55 10.75 2.11 7.67
N GLU A 56 11.55 1.37 8.45
CA GLU A 56 13.00 1.61 8.60
C GLU A 56 13.74 1.44 7.27
N LEU A 57 13.42 0.35 6.55
CA LEU A 57 14.02 0.08 5.24
C LEU A 57 13.69 1.17 4.22
N TRP A 58 12.44 1.66 4.17
CA TRP A 58 12.06 2.77 3.30
C TRP A 58 12.84 4.05 3.60
N GLU A 59 13.08 4.34 4.88
CA GLU A 59 13.89 5.50 5.30
C GLU A 59 15.34 5.36 4.84
N SER A 60 15.97 4.22 5.11
CA SER A 60 17.33 3.92 4.65
C SER A 60 17.48 3.94 3.12
N ILE A 61 16.50 3.40 2.39
CA ILE A 61 16.48 3.46 0.92
C ILE A 61 16.40 4.92 0.45
N ALA A 62 15.61 5.74 1.13
CA ALA A 62 15.43 7.15 0.78
C ALA A 62 16.71 8.00 0.93
N GLU A 63 17.62 7.63 1.83
CA GLU A 63 18.93 8.27 1.95
C GLU A 63 19.76 8.11 0.67
N ARG A 64 19.64 6.98 -0.01
CA ARG A 64 20.31 6.68 -1.27
C ARG A 64 19.53 7.13 -2.50
N VAL A 65 18.20 7.17 -2.40
CA VAL A 65 17.28 7.46 -3.50
C VAL A 65 16.33 8.61 -3.14
N PRO A 66 16.81 9.86 -3.11
CA PRO A 66 15.98 11.03 -2.70
C PRO A 66 14.71 11.21 -3.55
N ASP A 67 14.74 10.76 -4.81
CA ASP A 67 13.61 10.84 -5.74
C ASP A 67 12.45 9.88 -5.40
N LEU A 68 12.60 8.99 -4.40
CA LEU A 68 11.48 8.26 -3.82
C LEU A 68 10.38 9.19 -3.29
N GLY A 69 10.75 10.40 -2.90
CA GLY A 69 9.85 11.34 -2.25
C GLY A 69 9.38 10.86 -0.89
N PHE A 70 10.23 10.14 -0.16
CA PHE A 70 9.94 9.70 1.18
C PHE A 70 9.74 10.90 2.12
N ARG A 71 8.68 10.82 2.91
CA ARG A 71 8.32 11.83 3.91
C ARG A 71 7.88 11.12 5.19
N ALA A 72 8.59 11.34 6.29
CA ALA A 72 8.20 10.93 7.64
C ALA A 72 7.13 11.91 8.16
N CYS A 73 5.96 11.92 7.53
CA CYS A 73 4.92 12.93 7.75
C CYS A 73 3.90 12.54 8.81
N GLY A 74 3.94 11.31 9.31
CA GLY A 74 2.89 10.78 10.17
C GLY A 74 1.50 10.76 9.50
N SER A 75 0.50 10.43 10.29
CA SER A 75 -0.90 10.52 9.86
C SER A 75 -1.80 11.06 10.98
N LEU A 76 -2.90 11.70 10.58
CA LEU A 76 -3.99 12.12 11.44
C LEU A 76 -5.29 11.43 11.02
N THR A 77 -6.04 10.92 12.00
CA THR A 77 -7.42 10.51 11.84
C THR A 77 -8.31 11.43 12.67
N PRO A 78 -8.89 12.50 12.07
CA PRO A 78 -9.81 13.40 12.78
C PRO A 78 -11.06 12.66 13.24
N LEU A 79 -11.52 12.96 14.47
CA LEU A 79 -12.60 12.30 15.18
C LEU A 79 -13.71 13.31 15.49
N ARG A 80 -14.97 12.94 15.20
CA ARG A 80 -16.12 13.84 15.32
C ARG A 80 -17.03 13.48 16.48
N THR A 81 -17.08 12.20 16.84
CA THR A 81 -18.02 11.67 17.83
C THR A 81 -17.28 11.06 19.02
N ASP A 82 -18.00 10.92 20.15
CA ASP A 82 -17.47 10.25 21.35
C ASP A 82 -17.14 8.77 21.06
N ARG A 83 -17.92 8.11 20.20
CA ARG A 83 -17.67 6.72 19.82
C ARG A 83 -16.39 6.56 19.00
N GLU A 84 -16.13 7.46 18.06
CA GLU A 84 -14.87 7.49 17.32
C GLU A 84 -13.69 7.76 18.26
N THR A 85 -13.85 8.68 19.20
CA THR A 85 -12.83 8.99 20.21
C THR A 85 -12.54 7.78 21.09
N ALA A 86 -13.56 7.03 21.52
CA ALA A 86 -13.38 5.83 22.33
C ALA A 86 -12.56 4.74 21.61
N VAL A 87 -12.70 4.60 20.28
CA VAL A 87 -11.84 3.68 19.49
C VAL A 87 -10.39 4.14 19.49
N ALA A 88 -10.16 5.45 19.35
CA ALA A 88 -8.80 6.01 19.39
C ALA A 88 -8.18 5.90 20.80
N GLU A 89 -8.94 6.12 21.88
CA GLU A 89 -8.51 5.90 23.26
C GLU A 89 -8.11 4.44 23.49
N ALA A 90 -8.95 3.50 23.03
CA ALA A 90 -8.61 2.08 23.09
C ALA A 90 -7.34 1.74 22.31
N ALA A 91 -7.13 2.36 21.13
CA ALA A 91 -5.92 2.20 20.35
C ALA A 91 -4.66 2.72 21.07
N VAL A 92 -4.73 3.88 21.72
CA VAL A 92 -3.63 4.47 22.49
C VAL A 92 -3.32 3.67 23.76
N ALA A 93 -4.32 3.00 24.33
CA ALA A 93 -4.15 2.15 25.51
C ALA A 93 -3.53 0.76 25.21
N ARG A 94 -3.35 0.39 23.95
CA ARG A 94 -2.77 -0.90 23.56
C ARG A 94 -1.29 -1.02 23.95
N PRO A 95 -0.81 -2.22 24.25
CA PRO A 95 0.62 -2.44 24.56
C PRO A 95 1.56 -2.03 23.41
N ASP A 96 1.11 -2.10 22.15
CA ASP A 96 1.87 -1.77 20.96
C ASP A 96 1.71 -0.30 20.51
N ALA A 97 0.98 0.53 21.25
CA ALA A 97 0.72 1.94 20.91
C ALA A 97 2.01 2.77 20.79
N ALA A 98 2.95 2.57 21.70
CA ALA A 98 4.24 3.28 21.66
C ALA A 98 5.07 2.92 20.41
N ALA A 99 5.08 1.65 19.99
CA ALA A 99 5.77 1.23 18.78
C ALA A 99 5.19 1.88 17.51
N ARG A 100 3.88 2.17 17.49
CA ARG A 100 3.20 2.89 16.40
C ARG A 100 3.38 4.41 16.49
N GLY A 101 3.80 4.92 17.65
CA GLY A 101 3.81 6.36 17.93
C GLY A 101 2.40 6.94 18.00
N TYR A 102 1.43 6.20 18.57
CA TYR A 102 0.07 6.68 18.75
C TYR A 102 -0.03 7.72 19.83
N LYS A 103 -0.79 8.78 19.55
CA LYS A 103 -1.22 9.79 20.52
C LYS A 103 -2.64 10.24 20.19
N LEU A 104 -3.45 10.42 21.22
CA LEU A 104 -4.73 11.13 21.08
C LEU A 104 -4.46 12.62 21.25
N LEU A 105 -4.82 13.40 20.26
CA LEU A 105 -4.61 14.85 20.22
C LEU A 105 -5.95 15.59 20.32
N THR A 106 -5.93 16.76 20.95
CA THR A 106 -7.02 17.72 20.81
C THR A 106 -7.09 18.26 19.37
N ALA A 107 -8.22 18.81 18.99
CA ALA A 107 -8.36 19.46 17.67
C ALA A 107 -7.35 20.59 17.46
N ALA A 108 -6.99 21.32 18.52
CA ALA A 108 -6.01 22.40 18.45
C ALA A 108 -4.60 21.88 18.17
N GLU A 109 -4.16 20.82 18.87
CA GLU A 109 -2.87 20.16 18.63
C GLU A 109 -2.81 19.53 17.22
N ALA A 110 -3.87 18.88 16.77
CA ALA A 110 -3.95 18.31 15.43
C ALA A 110 -3.84 19.39 14.35
N ARG A 111 -4.51 20.54 14.52
CA ARG A 111 -4.39 21.70 13.60
C ARG A 111 -3.01 22.36 13.66
N ALA A 112 -2.35 22.34 14.81
CA ALA A 112 -0.95 22.81 14.90
C ALA A 112 -0.02 21.95 14.06
N ILE A 113 -0.24 20.63 14.00
CA ILE A 113 0.51 19.70 13.14
C ILE A 113 0.10 19.86 11.68
N ASN A 114 -1.20 19.93 11.38
CA ASN A 114 -1.73 20.04 10.02
C ASN A 114 -2.73 21.20 9.88
N PRO A 115 -2.26 22.43 9.62
CA PRO A 115 -3.10 23.62 9.54
C PRO A 115 -4.13 23.60 8.39
N ALA A 116 -4.00 22.68 7.42
CA ALA A 116 -4.98 22.54 6.35
C ALA A 116 -6.30 21.92 6.83
N LEU A 117 -6.34 21.26 8.01
CA LEU A 117 -7.53 20.66 8.60
C LEU A 117 -8.34 21.71 9.37
N ARG A 118 -9.14 22.52 8.67
CA ARG A 118 -9.93 23.63 9.25
C ARG A 118 -11.36 23.25 9.59
N GLY A 119 -11.83 22.09 9.09
CA GLY A 119 -13.19 21.61 9.32
C GLY A 119 -13.43 21.16 10.77
N ASP A 120 -14.65 20.74 11.06
CA ASP A 120 -15.07 20.39 12.41
C ASP A 120 -14.68 18.97 12.78
N PHE A 121 -13.87 18.87 13.82
CA PHE A 121 -13.55 17.64 14.56
C PHE A 121 -13.11 18.02 15.98
N ARG A 122 -13.26 17.10 16.93
CA ARG A 122 -13.03 17.35 18.37
C ARG A 122 -11.70 16.82 18.88
N ALA A 123 -11.18 15.76 18.23
CA ALA A 123 -9.91 15.12 18.56
C ALA A 123 -9.32 14.51 17.30
N ALA A 124 -8.10 13.99 17.36
CA ALA A 124 -7.51 13.22 16.29
C ALA A 124 -6.60 12.11 16.84
N LEU A 125 -6.62 10.93 16.24
CA LEU A 125 -5.57 9.95 16.46
C LEU A 125 -4.37 10.32 15.59
N TRP A 126 -3.24 10.53 16.22
CA TRP A 126 -1.94 10.73 15.59
C TRP A 126 -1.16 9.41 15.54
N CYS A 127 -0.55 9.11 14.40
CA CYS A 127 0.43 8.03 14.26
C CYS A 127 1.74 8.59 13.70
N GLU A 128 2.77 8.64 14.53
CA GLU A 128 4.07 9.21 14.16
C GLU A 128 4.83 8.34 13.15
N ARG A 129 4.64 7.01 13.22
CA ARG A 129 5.38 6.04 12.40
C ARG A 129 4.90 5.97 10.96
N ASP A 130 3.75 6.52 10.63
CA ASP A 130 3.30 6.57 9.25
C ASP A 130 4.16 7.53 8.42
N ALA A 131 4.30 7.19 7.14
CA ALA A 131 5.09 7.96 6.19
C ALA A 131 4.45 7.90 4.80
N ALA A 132 5.04 8.60 3.83
CA ALA A 132 4.61 8.55 2.45
C ALA A 132 5.80 8.54 1.48
N VAL A 133 5.59 7.97 0.30
CA VAL A 133 6.48 8.03 -0.87
C VAL A 133 5.68 8.52 -2.09
N GLU A 134 6.37 8.80 -3.19
CA GLU A 134 5.72 9.15 -4.45
C GLU A 134 5.54 7.90 -5.34
N PRO A 135 4.38 7.21 -5.34
CA PRO A 135 4.28 5.90 -5.99
C PRO A 135 4.57 5.94 -7.49
N ARG A 136 4.22 7.04 -8.18
CA ARG A 136 4.40 7.17 -9.62
C ARG A 136 5.84 7.40 -10.05
N THR A 137 6.69 7.94 -9.18
CA THR A 137 8.11 8.21 -9.48
C THR A 137 9.07 7.28 -8.75
N ALA A 138 8.64 6.71 -7.61
CA ALA A 138 9.48 5.85 -6.79
C ALA A 138 10.02 4.63 -7.55
N GLN A 139 9.18 3.98 -8.38
CA GLN A 139 9.62 2.81 -9.15
C GLN A 139 10.71 3.16 -10.17
N LEU A 140 10.59 4.31 -10.83
CA LEU A 140 11.61 4.80 -11.77
C LEU A 140 12.89 5.19 -11.04
N ALA A 141 12.78 5.80 -9.87
CA ALA A 141 13.93 6.20 -9.06
C ALA A 141 14.73 4.98 -8.58
N LEU A 142 14.03 3.96 -8.06
CA LEU A 142 14.63 2.68 -7.66
C LEU A 142 15.29 1.98 -8.85
N LYS A 143 14.61 1.92 -10.00
CA LYS A 143 15.18 1.32 -11.22
C LYS A 143 16.49 2.03 -11.65
N ARG A 144 16.52 3.36 -11.61
CA ARG A 144 17.74 4.14 -11.94
C ARG A 144 18.91 3.80 -11.01
N GLU A 145 18.65 3.75 -9.71
CA GLU A 145 19.67 3.39 -8.73
C GLU A 145 20.19 1.95 -8.93
N LEU A 146 19.26 1.00 -9.17
CA LEU A 146 19.61 -0.38 -9.46
C LEU A 146 20.47 -0.51 -10.73
N LEU A 147 20.11 0.19 -11.80
CA LEU A 147 20.90 0.22 -13.05
C LEU A 147 22.31 0.82 -12.81
N ALA A 148 22.42 1.85 -12.00
CA ALA A 148 23.68 2.47 -11.65
C ALA A 148 24.65 1.54 -10.87
N SER A 149 24.11 0.49 -10.23
CA SER A 149 24.93 -0.50 -9.52
C SER A 149 25.81 -1.36 -10.43
N GLY A 150 25.50 -1.43 -11.72
CA GLY A 150 26.15 -2.33 -12.71
C GLY A 150 25.82 -3.81 -12.53
N ARG A 151 24.98 -4.18 -11.54
CA ARG A 151 24.58 -5.56 -11.21
C ARG A 151 23.12 -5.86 -11.54
N TYR A 152 22.45 -4.95 -12.21
CA TYR A 152 21.01 -5.07 -12.49
C TYR A 152 20.73 -4.83 -13.96
N THR A 153 19.98 -5.74 -14.55
CA THR A 153 19.44 -5.65 -15.91
C THR A 153 17.92 -5.57 -15.85
N TYR A 154 17.34 -4.64 -16.59
CA TYR A 154 15.88 -4.50 -16.70
C TYR A 154 15.43 -4.80 -18.12
N LEU A 155 14.53 -5.76 -18.24
CA LEU A 155 13.91 -6.19 -19.50
C LEU A 155 12.42 -5.86 -19.47
N GLY A 156 12.07 -4.64 -19.87
CA GLY A 156 10.68 -4.17 -19.97
C GLY A 156 10.03 -4.56 -21.30
N GLY A 157 8.72 -4.80 -21.29
CA GLY A 157 7.96 -5.26 -22.46
C GLY A 157 8.17 -6.73 -22.77
N ARG A 158 8.57 -7.53 -21.76
CA ARG A 158 8.80 -8.98 -21.89
C ARG A 158 8.03 -9.76 -20.83
N GLU A 159 7.31 -10.76 -21.22
CA GLU A 159 6.54 -11.61 -20.31
C GLU A 159 7.19 -13.00 -20.18
N VAL A 160 7.44 -13.42 -18.93
CA VAL A 160 7.87 -14.81 -18.66
C VAL A 160 6.70 -15.75 -18.95
N ARG A 161 6.93 -16.71 -19.86
CA ARG A 161 5.91 -17.63 -20.38
C ARG A 161 6.05 -19.05 -19.85
N GLU A 162 7.25 -19.46 -19.46
CA GLU A 162 7.55 -20.85 -19.13
C GLU A 162 8.67 -20.95 -18.10
N VAL A 163 8.60 -21.96 -17.23
CA VAL A 163 9.72 -22.45 -16.44
C VAL A 163 10.32 -23.65 -17.18
N VAL A 164 11.56 -23.50 -17.68
CA VAL A 164 12.23 -24.50 -18.55
C VAL A 164 13.21 -25.41 -17.79
N GLY A 165 13.48 -25.10 -16.50
CA GLY A 165 14.39 -25.89 -15.66
C GLY A 165 14.47 -25.34 -14.25
N ALA A 166 15.37 -25.88 -13.44
CA ALA A 166 15.66 -25.35 -12.11
C ALA A 166 16.12 -23.89 -12.26
N ALA A 167 15.46 -22.97 -11.52
CA ALA A 167 15.72 -21.52 -11.56
C ALA A 167 15.90 -20.94 -12.98
N SER A 168 15.20 -21.48 -13.99
CA SER A 168 15.35 -21.09 -15.39
C SER A 168 13.99 -20.82 -16.03
N VAL A 169 13.85 -19.66 -16.67
CA VAL A 169 12.60 -19.20 -17.30
C VAL A 169 12.83 -18.78 -18.74
N ARG A 170 11.78 -18.91 -19.57
CA ARG A 170 11.76 -18.40 -20.94
C ARG A 170 10.76 -17.25 -21.05
N ASP A 171 11.18 -16.16 -21.71
CA ASP A 171 10.30 -15.05 -22.02
C ASP A 171 9.56 -15.21 -23.37
N ASP A 172 8.69 -14.28 -23.70
CA ASP A 172 7.89 -14.27 -24.95
C ASP A 172 8.70 -13.86 -26.20
N HIS A 173 9.96 -13.47 -26.04
CA HIS A 173 10.92 -13.30 -27.14
C HIS A 173 11.68 -14.61 -27.43
N GLY A 174 11.50 -15.64 -26.59
CA GLY A 174 12.18 -16.94 -26.71
C GLY A 174 13.52 -17.01 -25.96
N ASP A 175 13.95 -15.91 -25.33
CA ASP A 175 15.19 -15.88 -24.58
C ASP A 175 15.05 -16.65 -23.26
N VAL A 176 16.09 -17.41 -22.90
CA VAL A 176 16.15 -18.17 -21.64
C VAL A 176 17.04 -17.45 -20.64
N HIS A 177 16.50 -17.24 -19.46
CA HIS A 177 17.18 -16.59 -18.35
C HIS A 177 17.35 -17.61 -17.21
N THR A 178 18.59 -17.86 -16.82
CA THR A 178 18.96 -18.82 -15.76
C THR A 178 19.68 -18.10 -14.63
N GLY A 179 19.36 -18.41 -13.40
CA GLY A 179 20.00 -17.91 -12.19
C GLY A 179 20.04 -18.96 -11.09
N ASP A 180 20.43 -18.56 -9.89
CA ASP A 180 20.39 -19.40 -8.70
C ASP A 180 18.96 -19.49 -8.12
N ALA A 181 18.15 -18.47 -8.34
CA ALA A 181 16.74 -18.42 -7.97
C ALA A 181 15.93 -17.52 -8.90
N VAL A 182 14.64 -17.82 -9.03
CA VAL A 182 13.64 -17.00 -9.72
C VAL A 182 12.55 -16.63 -8.73
N VAL A 183 12.20 -15.33 -8.66
CA VAL A 183 11.08 -14.83 -7.86
C VAL A 183 9.99 -14.29 -8.79
N LEU A 184 8.86 -14.97 -8.84
CA LEU A 184 7.66 -14.56 -9.56
C LEU A 184 6.86 -13.58 -8.69
N ALA A 185 7.00 -12.28 -8.95
CA ALA A 185 6.31 -11.19 -8.23
C ALA A 185 5.25 -10.54 -9.13
N THR A 186 4.30 -11.34 -9.62
CA THR A 186 3.34 -10.99 -10.69
C THR A 186 2.19 -10.09 -10.25
N GLY A 187 2.14 -9.69 -8.96
CA GLY A 187 1.09 -8.85 -8.40
C GLY A 187 -0.29 -9.49 -8.54
N ALA A 188 -1.23 -8.77 -9.16
CA ALA A 188 -2.61 -9.23 -9.36
C ALA A 188 -2.79 -10.13 -10.60
N TRP A 189 -1.73 -10.45 -11.31
CA TRP A 189 -1.77 -11.38 -12.45
C TRP A 189 -1.64 -12.82 -11.95
N LEU A 190 -2.80 -13.46 -11.70
CA LEU A 190 -2.91 -14.80 -11.12
C LEU A 190 -3.29 -15.88 -12.16
N GLY A 191 -3.37 -15.51 -13.44
CA GLY A 191 -3.64 -16.41 -14.57
C GLY A 191 -2.36 -16.91 -15.23
N GLY A 192 -2.50 -17.64 -16.35
CA GLY A 192 -1.39 -18.17 -17.15
C GLY A 192 -0.39 -18.94 -16.29
N LEU A 193 0.89 -18.63 -16.43
CA LEU A 193 1.99 -19.31 -15.77
C LEU A 193 1.81 -19.45 -14.25
N VAL A 194 1.27 -18.43 -13.57
CA VAL A 194 1.03 -18.52 -12.10
C VAL A 194 0.03 -19.62 -11.78
N ARG A 195 -1.07 -19.71 -12.53
CA ARG A 195 -2.09 -20.76 -12.34
C ARG A 195 -1.55 -22.15 -12.67
N GLU A 196 -0.73 -22.26 -13.70
CA GLU A 196 -0.09 -23.51 -14.10
C GLU A 196 0.88 -24.04 -13.04
N LEU A 197 1.62 -23.14 -12.39
CA LEU A 197 2.62 -23.51 -11.40
C LEU A 197 2.04 -23.71 -9.99
N ALA A 198 1.15 -22.82 -9.54
CA ALA A 198 0.61 -22.82 -8.18
C ALA A 198 -0.74 -23.56 -8.07
N GLY A 199 -1.37 -23.91 -9.20
CA GLY A 199 -2.67 -24.55 -9.23
C GLY A 199 -3.86 -23.58 -9.11
N PRO A 200 -5.09 -24.10 -9.23
CA PRO A 200 -6.33 -23.29 -9.19
C PRO A 200 -6.67 -22.79 -7.77
N ASP A 201 -6.21 -23.49 -6.73
CA ASP A 201 -6.57 -23.24 -5.33
C ASP A 201 -5.60 -22.30 -4.61
N LEU A 202 -4.89 -21.45 -5.37
CA LEU A 202 -4.01 -20.43 -4.78
C LEU A 202 -4.82 -19.56 -3.80
N PRO A 203 -4.43 -19.48 -2.50
CA PRO A 203 -5.21 -18.77 -1.47
C PRO A 203 -5.00 -17.24 -1.57
N VAL A 204 -5.21 -16.72 -2.78
CA VAL A 204 -5.04 -15.31 -3.12
C VAL A 204 -6.20 -14.87 -4.01
N ARG A 205 -6.82 -13.77 -3.66
CA ARG A 205 -7.88 -13.13 -4.46
C ARG A 205 -7.41 -11.80 -5.04
N ARG A 206 -8.12 -11.32 -6.04
CA ARG A 206 -7.96 -9.97 -6.56
C ARG A 206 -8.92 -9.03 -5.83
N VAL A 207 -8.47 -7.81 -5.59
CA VAL A 207 -9.30 -6.74 -5.02
C VAL A 207 -9.16 -5.53 -5.92
N ARG A 208 -10.30 -4.95 -6.34
CA ARG A 208 -10.35 -3.70 -7.12
C ARG A 208 -10.75 -2.55 -6.21
N LEU A 209 -10.17 -1.39 -6.44
CA LEU A 209 -10.49 -0.16 -5.72
C LEU A 209 -10.50 1.03 -6.67
N GLN A 210 -11.30 2.04 -6.33
CA GLN A 210 -11.42 3.29 -7.06
C GLN A 210 -10.73 4.41 -6.27
N MET A 211 -10.00 5.25 -6.98
CA MET A 211 -9.23 6.35 -6.41
C MET A 211 -9.30 7.58 -7.32
N MET A 212 -9.05 8.76 -6.76
CA MET A 212 -8.98 10.01 -7.51
C MET A 212 -7.78 10.86 -7.10
N GLN A 213 -7.45 11.83 -7.96
CA GLN A 213 -6.43 12.85 -7.68
C GLN A 213 -6.95 14.22 -8.11
N THR A 214 -6.71 15.23 -7.26
CA THR A 214 -7.07 16.62 -7.54
C THR A 214 -5.95 17.38 -8.26
N ASP A 215 -6.25 18.56 -8.78
CA ASP A 215 -5.26 19.61 -9.01
C ASP A 215 -4.63 20.02 -7.67
N ALA A 216 -3.57 20.85 -7.70
CA ALA A 216 -2.85 21.25 -6.49
C ALA A 216 -3.78 21.95 -5.47
N LEU A 217 -3.66 21.56 -4.19
CA LEU A 217 -4.45 22.13 -3.10
C LEU A 217 -4.19 23.62 -2.88
N GLY A 218 -3.02 24.12 -3.31
CA GLY A 218 -2.62 25.51 -3.08
C GLY A 218 -2.04 25.79 -1.69
N GLU A 219 -1.99 24.78 -0.84
CA GLU A 219 -1.35 24.81 0.48
C GLU A 219 -0.78 23.42 0.82
N LYS A 220 0.04 23.36 1.86
CA LYS A 220 0.67 22.11 2.29
C LYS A 220 -0.25 21.34 3.22
N LEU A 221 -0.53 20.07 2.85
CA LEU A 221 -1.07 19.06 3.76
C LEU A 221 0.14 18.34 4.40
N THR A 222 0.41 18.65 5.66
CA THR A 222 1.67 18.26 6.32
C THR A 222 1.71 16.79 6.74
N THR A 223 0.55 16.13 6.85
CA THR A 223 0.40 14.72 7.24
C THR A 223 -0.43 13.97 6.20
N SER A 224 -0.35 12.64 6.19
CA SER A 224 -1.43 11.84 5.63
C SER A 224 -2.68 11.98 6.51
N VAL A 225 -3.86 11.77 5.91
CA VAL A 225 -5.14 11.86 6.63
C VAL A 225 -5.99 10.64 6.34
N ALA A 226 -6.63 10.09 7.37
CA ALA A 226 -7.66 9.07 7.27
C ALA A 226 -8.95 9.57 7.93
N ASP A 227 -10.08 8.92 7.69
CA ASP A 227 -11.30 9.13 8.47
C ASP A 227 -11.50 8.03 9.52
N ALA A 228 -12.53 8.16 10.35
CA ALA A 228 -12.87 7.17 11.35
C ALA A 228 -13.42 5.84 10.75
N ASP A 229 -13.84 5.83 9.49
CA ASP A 229 -14.21 4.60 8.81
C ASP A 229 -13.01 3.69 8.55
N SER A 230 -11.80 4.25 8.56
CA SER A 230 -10.55 3.46 8.54
C SER A 230 -10.42 2.54 9.76
N PHE A 231 -11.02 2.88 10.92
CA PHE A 231 -11.05 2.01 12.09
C PHE A 231 -11.79 0.70 11.82
N ARG A 232 -12.84 0.74 10.99
CA ARG A 232 -13.65 -0.44 10.63
C ARG A 232 -12.91 -1.36 9.67
N TYR A 233 -12.05 -0.79 8.84
CA TYR A 233 -11.30 -1.53 7.83
C TYR A 233 -10.03 -2.17 8.39
N TYR A 234 -9.28 -1.44 9.20
CA TYR A 234 -7.96 -1.90 9.66
C TYR A 234 -8.02 -2.74 10.93
N PRO A 235 -7.30 -3.89 10.95
CA PRO A 235 -7.36 -4.83 12.07
C PRO A 235 -6.75 -4.29 13.37
N ALA A 236 -5.96 -3.22 13.33
CA ALA A 236 -5.37 -2.59 14.52
C ALA A 236 -6.41 -2.12 15.54
N TYR A 237 -7.62 -1.79 15.08
CA TYR A 237 -8.64 -1.15 15.89
C TYR A 237 -9.73 -2.11 16.42
N ARG A 238 -9.59 -3.41 16.15
CA ARG A 238 -10.55 -4.43 16.60
C ARG A 238 -10.67 -4.45 18.12
N GLY A 239 -11.90 -4.59 18.62
CA GLY A 239 -12.23 -4.67 20.04
C GLY A 239 -13.56 -4.02 20.38
N GLU A 240 -13.92 -4.04 21.66
CA GLU A 240 -15.23 -3.60 22.16
C GLU A 240 -15.62 -2.16 21.75
N ALA A 241 -14.64 -1.24 21.74
CA ALA A 241 -14.90 0.15 21.33
C ALA A 241 -15.30 0.25 19.86
N LEU A 242 -14.66 -0.53 18.97
CA LEU A 242 -15.04 -0.59 17.56
C LEU A 242 -16.41 -1.27 17.38
N ASP A 243 -16.70 -2.32 18.14
CA ASP A 243 -18.00 -2.99 18.09
C ASP A 243 -19.13 -2.04 18.52
N ALA A 244 -18.90 -1.23 19.56
CA ALA A 244 -19.82 -0.19 20.01
C ALA A 244 -19.99 0.93 18.97
N LEU A 245 -18.92 1.31 18.28
CA LEU A 245 -18.97 2.25 17.15
C LEU A 245 -19.84 1.68 16.02
N ASN A 246 -19.61 0.42 15.63
CA ASN A 246 -20.36 -0.23 14.55
C ASN A 246 -21.85 -0.34 14.86
N ALA A 247 -22.20 -0.68 16.11
CA ALA A 247 -23.59 -0.82 16.54
C ALA A 247 -24.33 0.53 16.66
N GLY A 248 -23.66 1.55 17.16
CA GLY A 248 -24.30 2.82 17.50
C GLY A 248 -24.12 3.95 16.49
N GLN A 249 -23.25 3.78 15.51
CA GLN A 249 -22.96 4.76 14.44
C GLN A 249 -22.59 4.00 13.16
N PRO A 250 -23.59 3.50 12.40
CA PRO A 250 -23.31 2.82 11.14
C PRO A 250 -22.64 3.76 10.14
N GLN A 251 -21.90 3.18 9.19
CA GLN A 251 -21.34 3.94 8.06
C GLN A 251 -22.46 4.59 7.23
N ALA A 252 -22.10 5.66 6.52
CA ALA A 252 -22.97 6.19 5.47
C ALA A 252 -23.29 5.07 4.44
N PRO A 253 -24.53 5.03 3.89
CA PRO A 253 -24.94 3.95 2.98
C PRO A 253 -23.96 3.69 1.84
N THR A 254 -23.52 4.72 1.13
CA THR A 254 -22.51 4.62 0.05
C THR A 254 -21.20 4.02 0.55
N ALA A 255 -20.71 4.46 1.73
CA ALA A 255 -19.47 3.93 2.29
C ALA A 255 -19.58 2.45 2.66
N ALA A 256 -20.72 2.03 3.22
CA ALA A 256 -20.98 0.63 3.57
C ALA A 256 -21.09 -0.25 2.32
N GLU A 257 -21.85 0.20 1.30
CA GLU A 257 -22.07 -0.52 0.04
C GLU A 257 -20.74 -0.79 -0.68
N HIS A 258 -19.92 0.25 -0.82
CA HIS A 258 -18.62 0.18 -1.53
C HIS A 258 -17.43 -0.17 -0.62
N ARG A 259 -17.68 -0.52 0.65
CA ARG A 259 -16.66 -0.89 1.64
C ARG A 259 -15.53 0.15 1.71
N MET A 260 -15.94 1.41 1.86
CA MET A 260 -15.06 2.57 1.76
C MET A 260 -14.42 2.95 3.09
N GLN A 261 -13.32 3.62 2.96
CA GLN A 261 -12.66 4.45 3.96
C GLN A 261 -12.00 5.62 3.25
N LEU A 262 -11.81 6.74 3.94
CA LEU A 262 -10.99 7.80 3.40
C LEU A 262 -9.53 7.61 3.78
N LEU A 263 -8.67 7.61 2.77
CA LEU A 263 -7.26 7.92 2.89
C LEU A 263 -6.92 9.08 1.95
N MET A 264 -6.14 10.04 2.44
CA MET A 264 -5.73 11.21 1.67
C MET A 264 -4.25 11.52 1.87
N VAL A 265 -3.53 11.68 0.75
CA VAL A 265 -2.09 11.97 0.75
C VAL A 265 -1.78 13.04 -0.30
N GLN A 266 -1.06 14.10 0.11
CA GLN A 266 -0.62 15.09 -0.85
C GLN A 266 0.59 14.61 -1.64
N ARG A 267 0.56 14.82 -2.94
CA ARG A 267 1.68 14.57 -3.87
C ARG A 267 2.66 15.75 -3.91
N ARG A 268 3.84 15.52 -4.47
CA ARG A 268 4.85 16.58 -4.67
C ARG A 268 4.35 17.74 -5.55
N ASP A 269 3.44 17.47 -6.48
CA ASP A 269 2.80 18.48 -7.33
C ASP A 269 1.70 19.29 -6.60
N GLY A 270 1.46 18.98 -5.33
CA GLY A 270 0.45 19.62 -4.50
C GLY A 270 -0.94 19.03 -4.62
N GLY A 271 -1.21 18.14 -5.58
CA GLY A 271 -2.48 17.44 -5.73
C GLY A 271 -2.71 16.42 -4.60
N LEU A 272 -3.97 16.14 -4.29
CA LEU A 272 -4.35 15.14 -3.29
C LEU A 272 -4.72 13.84 -3.98
N THR A 273 -4.09 12.73 -3.59
CA THR A 273 -4.58 11.38 -3.88
C THR A 273 -5.55 10.97 -2.79
N ILE A 274 -6.77 10.62 -3.19
CA ILE A 274 -7.92 10.34 -2.31
C ILE A 274 -8.53 9.01 -2.71
N GLY A 275 -8.95 8.19 -1.78
CA GLY A 275 -9.67 6.90 -1.96
C GLY A 275 -9.98 6.29 -0.61
N ASP A 276 -10.49 5.08 -0.58
CA ASP A 276 -10.76 4.18 -1.69
C ASP A 276 -12.01 3.31 -1.45
N THR A 277 -12.40 2.56 -2.46
CA THR A 277 -13.43 1.51 -2.38
C THR A 277 -12.78 0.13 -2.32
N HIS A 278 -13.54 -0.93 -1.97
CA HIS A 278 -13.05 -2.31 -2.02
C HIS A 278 -14.10 -3.24 -2.65
N GLU A 279 -13.78 -3.73 -3.83
CA GLU A 279 -14.59 -4.69 -4.58
C GLU A 279 -13.87 -6.06 -4.60
N TYR A 280 -14.56 -7.08 -4.09
CA TYR A 280 -14.03 -8.44 -3.94
C TYR A 280 -14.68 -9.44 -4.89
N GLU A 281 -15.82 -9.13 -5.46
CA GLU A 281 -16.59 -9.99 -6.35
C GLU A 281 -15.96 -10.03 -7.76
N HIS A 282 -16.15 -11.15 -8.46
CA HIS A 282 -15.75 -11.34 -9.85
C HIS A 282 -16.94 -11.75 -10.74
N PRO A 283 -17.00 -11.30 -11.99
CA PRO A 283 -16.08 -10.32 -12.59
C PRO A 283 -16.22 -8.94 -11.93
N PHE A 284 -15.15 -8.15 -11.92
CA PHE A 284 -15.25 -6.76 -11.52
C PHE A 284 -16.17 -5.98 -12.47
N ALA A 285 -16.84 -4.96 -11.96
CA ALA A 285 -17.63 -4.04 -12.78
C ALA A 285 -16.75 -3.45 -13.90
N PHE A 286 -17.34 -3.28 -15.08
CA PHE A 286 -16.62 -2.73 -16.24
C PHE A 286 -16.25 -1.27 -15.99
N ASP A 287 -17.21 -0.49 -15.52
CA ASP A 287 -17.06 0.94 -15.28
C ASP A 287 -16.60 1.26 -13.85
N THR A 288 -16.22 2.50 -13.61
CA THR A 288 -16.16 3.14 -12.30
C THR A 288 -17.45 3.92 -12.09
N VAL A 289 -17.95 3.97 -10.86
CA VAL A 289 -19.18 4.70 -10.50
C VAL A 289 -18.84 5.99 -9.78
N GLU A 290 -19.68 7.02 -9.89
CA GLU A 290 -19.42 8.36 -9.37
C GLU A 290 -19.73 8.51 -7.87
N GLU A 291 -20.71 7.77 -7.34
CA GLU A 291 -21.17 7.88 -5.95
C GLU A 291 -20.05 7.78 -4.91
N PRO A 292 -19.06 6.87 -5.03
CA PRO A 292 -17.91 6.86 -4.14
C PRO A 292 -17.07 8.13 -4.20
N TYR A 293 -16.90 8.70 -5.38
CA TYR A 293 -16.11 9.93 -5.55
C TYR A 293 -16.81 11.15 -4.94
N GLU A 294 -18.13 11.23 -5.09
CA GLU A 294 -18.96 12.27 -4.47
C GLU A 294 -18.90 12.17 -2.94
N HIS A 295 -19.05 10.96 -2.42
CA HIS A 295 -18.93 10.70 -0.98
C HIS A 295 -17.55 11.11 -0.44
N LEU A 296 -16.46 10.65 -1.06
CA LEU A 296 -15.09 10.99 -0.66
C LEU A 296 -14.83 12.50 -0.74
N THR A 297 -15.37 13.17 -1.78
CA THR A 297 -15.26 14.62 -1.94
C THR A 297 -15.90 15.33 -0.74
N ALA A 298 -17.14 14.97 -0.39
CA ALA A 298 -17.85 15.57 0.73
C ALA A 298 -17.12 15.35 2.07
N VAL A 299 -16.58 14.15 2.30
CA VAL A 299 -15.81 13.84 3.51
C VAL A 299 -14.53 14.67 3.58
N VAL A 300 -13.76 14.77 2.49
CA VAL A 300 -12.52 15.56 2.46
C VAL A 300 -12.81 17.04 2.64
N GLU A 301 -13.79 17.61 1.94
CA GLU A 301 -14.19 19.02 2.07
C GLU A 301 -14.59 19.36 3.50
N SER A 302 -15.26 18.43 4.18
CA SER A 302 -15.66 18.59 5.57
C SER A 302 -14.47 18.62 6.54
N PHE A 303 -13.35 17.94 6.25
CA PHE A 303 -12.12 18.04 7.05
C PHE A 303 -11.28 19.28 6.70
N LEU A 304 -11.22 19.62 5.42
CA LEU A 304 -10.48 20.80 4.96
C LEU A 304 -11.21 22.12 5.32
N GLY A 305 -12.54 22.07 5.55
CA GLY A 305 -13.38 23.27 5.76
C GLY A 305 -13.46 24.15 4.51
N ARG A 306 -13.28 23.58 3.32
CA ARG A 306 -13.34 24.26 2.02
C ARG A 306 -13.56 23.27 0.89
N PRO A 307 -14.03 23.74 -0.30
CA PRO A 307 -14.14 22.91 -1.49
C PRO A 307 -12.81 22.33 -1.94
N LEU A 308 -12.86 21.13 -2.49
CA LEU A 308 -11.72 20.50 -3.17
C LEU A 308 -11.37 21.25 -4.46
N PRO A 309 -10.08 21.28 -4.85
CA PRO A 309 -9.70 21.60 -6.22
C PRO A 309 -10.33 20.61 -7.20
N ARG A 310 -10.36 21.00 -8.47
CA ARG A 310 -10.89 20.16 -9.55
C ARG A 310 -10.27 18.76 -9.49
N ILE A 311 -11.10 17.72 -9.66
CA ILE A 311 -10.63 16.34 -9.84
C ILE A 311 -9.95 16.23 -11.20
N ARG A 312 -8.67 15.90 -11.19
CA ARG A 312 -7.83 15.79 -12.38
C ARG A 312 -7.84 14.40 -12.98
N HIS A 313 -7.82 13.38 -12.11
CA HIS A 313 -7.76 11.98 -12.51
C HIS A 313 -8.66 11.11 -11.64
N ARG A 314 -9.28 10.10 -12.27
CA ARG A 314 -9.93 8.96 -11.62
C ARG A 314 -9.34 7.68 -12.21
N TRP A 315 -9.17 6.65 -11.40
CA TRP A 315 -8.68 5.35 -11.85
C TRP A 315 -9.14 4.23 -10.94
N ALA A 316 -9.13 3.02 -11.48
CA ALA A 316 -9.22 1.81 -10.68
C ALA A 316 -7.83 1.17 -10.55
N GLY A 317 -7.53 0.64 -9.37
CA GLY A 317 -6.38 -0.20 -9.09
C GLY A 317 -6.82 -1.63 -8.79
N VAL A 318 -5.98 -2.60 -9.11
CA VAL A 318 -6.23 -4.01 -8.74
C VAL A 318 -4.96 -4.56 -8.09
N TYR A 319 -5.11 -5.13 -6.89
CA TYR A 319 -4.02 -5.84 -6.21
C TYR A 319 -4.42 -7.27 -5.85
N ALA A 320 -3.41 -8.09 -5.56
CA ALA A 320 -3.60 -9.42 -5.01
C ALA A 320 -3.58 -9.38 -3.48
N GLN A 321 -4.48 -10.11 -2.84
CA GLN A 321 -4.61 -10.22 -1.40
C GLN A 321 -4.75 -11.69 -0.99
N CYS A 322 -4.00 -12.12 0.04
CA CYS A 322 -4.24 -13.42 0.66
C CYS A 322 -5.69 -13.51 1.15
N THR A 323 -6.34 -14.66 0.93
CA THR A 323 -7.71 -14.90 1.43
C THR A 323 -7.73 -14.97 2.95
N ASP A 324 -6.69 -15.53 3.56
CA ASP A 324 -6.39 -15.34 4.97
C ASP A 324 -5.73 -13.95 5.15
N THR A 325 -6.50 -13.01 5.65
CA THR A 325 -6.05 -11.62 5.85
C THR A 325 -5.02 -11.47 6.98
N GLY A 326 -4.83 -12.48 7.83
CA GLY A 326 -3.76 -12.52 8.82
C GLY A 326 -2.37 -12.71 8.22
N ARG A 327 -2.28 -13.29 7.02
CA ARG A 327 -1.01 -13.48 6.32
C ARG A 327 -0.59 -12.22 5.58
N VAL A 328 0.64 -11.76 5.82
CA VAL A 328 1.17 -10.54 5.17
C VAL A 328 1.36 -10.75 3.67
N VAL A 329 1.83 -11.93 3.26
CA VAL A 329 2.13 -12.28 1.88
C VAL A 329 2.01 -13.79 1.68
N HIS A 330 1.66 -14.23 0.48
CA HIS A 330 1.79 -15.62 0.06
C HIS A 330 3.18 -15.82 -0.55
N ARG A 331 3.97 -16.73 0.04
CA ARG A 331 5.28 -17.15 -0.47
C ARG A 331 5.28 -18.66 -0.59
N GLN A 332 5.62 -19.17 -1.77
CA GLN A 332 5.61 -20.61 -2.09
C GLN A 332 6.69 -20.93 -3.09
N GLN A 333 7.47 -21.96 -2.84
CA GLN A 333 8.30 -22.56 -3.87
C GLN A 333 7.38 -23.38 -4.80
N VAL A 334 7.26 -22.96 -6.06
CA VAL A 334 6.36 -23.58 -7.04
C VAL A 334 7.06 -24.55 -7.97
N ARG A 335 8.38 -24.43 -8.10
CA ARG A 335 9.29 -25.37 -8.79
C ARG A 335 10.65 -25.27 -8.12
N ASP A 336 11.56 -26.18 -8.46
CA ASP A 336 12.93 -26.12 -7.99
C ASP A 336 13.58 -24.78 -8.38
N GLY A 337 14.07 -24.05 -7.38
CA GLY A 337 14.63 -22.70 -7.54
C GLY A 337 13.65 -21.61 -7.97
N VAL A 338 12.32 -21.87 -8.06
CA VAL A 338 11.32 -20.89 -8.49
C VAL A 338 10.30 -20.62 -7.39
N TRP A 339 10.20 -19.37 -6.97
CA TRP A 339 9.34 -18.89 -5.89
C TRP A 339 8.26 -17.97 -6.39
N LEU A 340 7.03 -18.14 -5.92
CA LEU A 340 5.94 -17.21 -6.09
C LEU A 340 5.78 -16.34 -4.83
N VAL A 341 5.84 -15.02 -4.99
CA VAL A 341 5.64 -14.04 -3.91
C VAL A 341 4.54 -13.06 -4.34
N THR A 342 3.35 -13.21 -3.77
CA THR A 342 2.16 -12.45 -4.16
C THR A 342 1.20 -12.27 -2.97
N GLY A 343 0.10 -11.54 -3.16
CA GLY A 343 -0.97 -11.42 -2.18
C GLY A 343 -0.74 -10.50 -0.98
N PRO A 344 0.13 -9.47 -1.03
CA PRO A 344 0.33 -8.57 0.11
C PRO A 344 -0.91 -7.69 0.41
N GLY A 345 -1.91 -7.66 -0.48
CA GLY A 345 -3.09 -6.81 -0.31
C GLY A 345 -2.76 -5.33 -0.35
N GLY A 346 -3.53 -4.52 0.35
CA GLY A 346 -3.28 -3.09 0.55
C GLY A 346 -1.99 -2.76 1.33
N ARG A 347 -1.24 -3.79 1.75
CA ARG A 347 0.06 -3.66 2.45
C ARG A 347 1.25 -3.59 1.52
N GLY A 348 1.05 -3.83 0.21
CA GLY A 348 2.14 -4.00 -0.76
C GLY A 348 3.14 -2.85 -0.77
N MET A 349 2.68 -1.60 -0.79
CA MET A 349 3.59 -0.45 -0.74
C MET A 349 4.33 -0.37 0.61
N THR A 350 3.61 -0.47 1.72
CA THR A 350 4.21 -0.43 3.05
C THR A 350 5.24 -1.54 3.23
N CYS A 351 4.83 -2.80 3.04
CA CYS A 351 5.59 -3.96 3.52
C CYS A 351 6.59 -4.53 2.51
N SER A 352 6.58 -4.08 1.24
CA SER A 352 7.41 -4.69 0.19
C SER A 352 8.91 -4.78 0.51
N PRO A 353 9.59 -3.81 1.17
CA PRO A 353 11.00 -3.97 1.51
C PRO A 353 11.23 -5.12 2.51
N ALA A 354 10.42 -5.20 3.57
CA ALA A 354 10.57 -6.26 4.56
C ALA A 354 10.16 -7.64 4.03
N ILE A 355 9.12 -7.71 3.18
CA ILE A 355 8.75 -8.94 2.47
C ILE A 355 9.94 -9.45 1.63
N ALA A 356 10.61 -8.57 0.92
CA ALA A 356 11.75 -8.93 0.09
C ALA A 356 12.99 -9.29 0.93
N GLU A 357 13.24 -8.57 2.03
CA GLU A 357 14.30 -8.90 2.99
C GLU A 357 14.11 -10.31 3.56
N THR A 358 12.89 -10.65 3.98
CA THR A 358 12.56 -12.00 4.49
C THR A 358 12.79 -13.06 3.41
N THR A 359 12.34 -12.83 2.17
CA THR A 359 12.58 -13.75 1.06
C THR A 359 14.07 -13.94 0.79
N ALA A 360 14.85 -12.86 0.79
CA ALA A 360 16.28 -12.91 0.57
C ALA A 360 17.00 -13.70 1.69
N ASN A 361 16.55 -13.58 2.94
CA ASN A 361 17.08 -14.37 4.05
C ASN A 361 16.75 -15.85 3.92
N GLU A 362 15.50 -16.20 3.52
CA GLU A 362 15.07 -17.58 3.30
C GLU A 362 15.82 -18.24 2.13
N LEU A 363 16.20 -17.46 1.11
CA LEU A 363 16.97 -17.95 -0.05
C LEU A 363 18.48 -17.93 0.20
N GLY A 364 18.94 -17.40 1.33
CA GLY A 364 20.37 -17.37 1.68
C GLY A 364 21.19 -16.35 0.88
N TRP A 365 20.52 -15.32 0.39
CA TRP A 365 21.18 -14.22 -0.35
C TRP A 365 21.94 -13.27 0.57
#